data_ac4ae19971d501a1be04c5a1cf28b503
#
_entry.id   ac4ae19971d501a1be04c5a1cf28b503
#
_cell.length_a   1.000
_cell.length_b   1.000
_cell.length_c   1.000
_cell.angle_alpha   90.00
_cell.angle_beta   90.00
_cell.angle_gamma   90.00
#
_symmetry.space_group_name_H-M   'P 1'
#
loop_
_entity.id
_entity.type
_entity.pdbx_description
1 polymer ?
#
loop_
_entity_poly.entity_id
_entity_poly.type
_entity_poly.pdbx_seq_one_letter_code
_entity_poly.pdbx_strand_id
1 'polypeptide(L)'
;MEQYALSLVEALLELGHKPVVFTMDADTSLPFYSDCEVHQCLTAWLPNKLKVVKFGRWFEHISRDMKLDTSIACSLTPGAEIDCCGGTHIGYLKAMKRSPWFYDRWTIATERRLYSRAKLIVAHADIMKQELRDFYGINPDKITTLYPPLTINTQDTDQTRSELRRHFHLPDDKTLFLFPSSSHKRKGFPLLKDYFEKGNGEELLIVAGRPPKGECKNTLYVGYCNEMPLLYKACDYTILASSYEPFGMVGPESVANGTPVIFGENIGCCEIIDRKARVTFNVSDAESLASAISQLKASPLTLTPPYTQYRAKKSRASVREHVEEILRRVQLVP
;
A
#
# COMPACT_ATOMS: atom_id res chain seq x y z
N MET A 1 3.81 -3.54 4.51
CA MET A 1 3.40 -4.15 5.81
C MET A 1 4.45 -3.97 6.90
N GLU A 2 5.74 -4.09 6.60
CA GLU A 2 6.82 -3.88 7.60
C GLU A 2 6.74 -2.48 8.24
N GLN A 3 6.79 -1.41 7.45
CA GLN A 3 6.67 -0.04 7.96
C GLN A 3 5.38 0.17 8.76
N TYR A 4 4.27 -0.44 8.33
CA TYR A 4 3.02 -0.39 9.06
C TYR A 4 3.13 -1.07 10.44
N ALA A 5 3.78 -2.24 10.52
CA ALA A 5 3.99 -2.93 11.79
C ALA A 5 4.85 -2.12 12.77
N LEU A 6 5.94 -1.50 12.27
CA LEU A 6 6.78 -0.60 13.07
C LEU A 6 5.98 0.58 13.62
N SER A 7 5.18 1.22 12.78
CA SER A 7 4.33 2.33 13.23
C SER A 7 3.30 1.91 14.28
N LEU A 8 2.76 0.67 14.21
CA LEU A 8 1.87 0.16 15.26
C LEU A 8 2.60 -0.02 16.59
N VAL A 9 3.85 -0.52 16.57
CA VAL A 9 4.67 -0.68 17.78
C VAL A 9 4.94 0.67 18.44
N GLU A 10 5.35 1.67 17.67
CA GLU A 10 5.57 3.05 18.17
C GLU A 10 4.30 3.60 18.83
N ALA A 11 3.16 3.50 18.15
CA ALA A 11 1.89 4.00 18.69
C ALA A 11 1.44 3.25 19.96
N LEU A 12 1.69 1.94 20.04
CA LEU A 12 1.40 1.16 21.27
C LEU A 12 2.24 1.65 22.46
N LEU A 13 3.53 1.93 22.23
CA LEU A 13 4.42 2.50 23.25
C LEU A 13 3.96 3.90 23.70
N GLU A 14 3.60 4.77 22.75
CA GLU A 14 3.04 6.11 23.03
C GLU A 14 1.73 6.05 23.85
N LEU A 15 0.95 5.00 23.68
CA LEU A 15 -0.26 4.73 24.45
C LEU A 15 0.02 4.09 25.81
N GLY A 16 1.28 3.82 26.16
CA GLY A 16 1.69 3.25 27.45
C GLY A 16 1.57 1.72 27.51
N HIS A 17 1.33 1.04 26.38
CA HIS A 17 1.37 -0.42 26.33
C HIS A 17 2.81 -0.94 26.30
N LYS A 18 2.97 -2.22 26.61
CA LYS A 18 4.26 -2.94 26.56
C LYS A 18 4.21 -3.98 25.43
N PRO A 19 4.55 -3.60 24.18
CA PRO A 19 4.48 -4.53 23.08
C PRO A 19 5.54 -5.61 23.17
N VAL A 20 5.11 -6.86 22.91
CA VAL A 20 5.99 -8.01 22.69
C VAL A 20 6.03 -8.26 21.20
N VAL A 21 7.22 -8.14 20.60
CA VAL A 21 7.40 -8.22 19.15
C VAL A 21 7.89 -9.59 18.74
N PHE A 22 7.12 -10.29 17.91
CA PHE A 22 7.51 -11.54 17.28
C PHE A 22 7.91 -11.28 15.84
N THR A 23 9.16 -11.57 15.48
CA THR A 23 9.68 -11.24 14.15
C THR A 23 10.59 -12.35 13.59
N MET A 24 10.78 -12.36 12.27
CA MET A 24 11.79 -13.19 11.62
C MET A 24 13.13 -12.46 11.48
N ASP A 25 13.08 -11.13 11.48
CA ASP A 25 14.25 -10.27 11.36
C ASP A 25 14.10 -9.08 12.31
N ALA A 26 15.15 -8.75 13.04
CA ALA A 26 15.12 -7.71 14.05
C ALA A 26 16.20 -6.67 13.74
N ASP A 27 15.79 -5.43 13.60
CA ASP A 27 16.71 -4.30 13.47
C ASP A 27 16.93 -3.66 14.85
N THR A 28 18.10 -3.91 15.41
CA THR A 28 18.47 -3.38 16.73
C THR A 28 18.79 -1.88 16.72
N SER A 29 18.87 -1.26 15.54
CA SER A 29 19.13 0.18 15.41
C SER A 29 17.87 1.03 15.55
N LEU A 30 16.69 0.42 15.61
CA LEU A 30 15.42 1.15 15.78
C LEU A 30 15.38 1.84 17.16
N PRO A 31 14.96 3.11 17.22
CA PRO A 31 14.98 3.91 18.46
C PRO A 31 14.22 3.29 19.63
N PHE A 32 13.14 2.56 19.35
CA PHE A 32 12.27 1.93 20.34
C PHE A 32 12.58 0.44 20.58
N TYR A 33 13.66 -0.08 20.02
CA TYR A 33 14.00 -1.51 20.14
C TYR A 33 14.19 -1.94 21.61
N SER A 34 14.83 -1.09 22.42
CA SER A 34 15.06 -1.33 23.84
C SER A 34 13.79 -1.30 24.70
N ASP A 35 12.71 -0.68 24.20
CA ASP A 35 11.46 -0.51 24.93
C ASP A 35 10.49 -1.68 24.70
N CYS A 36 10.88 -2.63 23.84
CA CYS A 36 10.10 -3.79 23.47
C CYS A 36 10.74 -5.10 23.95
N GLU A 37 9.93 -6.06 24.34
CA GLU A 37 10.36 -7.46 24.43
C GLU A 37 10.34 -8.05 23.01
N VAL A 38 11.50 -8.49 22.48
CA VAL A 38 11.62 -8.97 21.10
C VAL A 38 11.96 -10.44 21.07
N HIS A 39 11.12 -11.23 20.42
CA HIS A 39 11.33 -12.66 20.15
C HIS A 39 11.59 -12.86 18.65
N GLN A 40 12.79 -13.38 18.33
CA GLN A 40 13.21 -13.61 16.95
C GLN A 40 13.15 -15.09 16.56
N CYS A 41 12.39 -15.39 15.50
CA CYS A 41 12.37 -16.71 14.88
C CYS A 41 13.46 -16.82 13.82
N LEU A 42 14.55 -17.53 14.11
CA LEU A 42 15.65 -17.72 13.16
C LEU A 42 15.20 -18.53 11.94
N THR A 43 15.09 -17.85 10.80
CA THR A 43 14.61 -18.42 9.53
C THR A 43 15.55 -18.18 8.35
N ALA A 44 16.70 -17.51 8.56
CA ALA A 44 17.61 -17.06 7.50
C ALA A 44 18.01 -18.17 6.50
N TRP A 45 18.19 -19.40 6.98
CA TRP A 45 18.61 -20.58 6.21
C TRP A 45 17.46 -21.25 5.41
N LEU A 46 16.21 -20.80 5.62
CA LEU A 46 15.05 -21.39 4.94
C LEU A 46 14.70 -20.65 3.65
N PRO A 47 14.20 -21.35 2.62
CA PRO A 47 13.54 -20.70 1.49
C PRO A 47 12.37 -19.82 1.97
N ASN A 48 12.16 -18.67 1.32
CA ASN A 48 11.16 -17.68 1.74
C ASN A 48 9.77 -18.25 2.03
N LYS A 49 9.34 -19.23 1.25
CA LYS A 49 8.05 -19.90 1.42
C LYS A 49 7.95 -20.70 2.72
N LEU A 50 9.03 -21.32 3.14
CA LEU A 50 9.08 -22.11 4.38
C LEU A 50 9.28 -21.24 5.62
N LYS A 51 9.84 -20.02 5.48
CA LYS A 51 9.97 -19.06 6.58
C LYS A 51 8.61 -18.77 7.23
N VAL A 52 7.61 -18.45 6.40
CA VAL A 52 6.25 -18.13 6.88
C VAL A 52 5.62 -19.31 7.63
N VAL A 53 5.81 -20.54 7.12
CA VAL A 53 5.31 -21.76 7.79
C VAL A 53 5.95 -21.94 9.17
N LYS A 54 7.29 -21.86 9.19
CA LYS A 54 8.05 -22.01 10.45
C LYS A 54 7.64 -20.93 11.45
N PHE A 55 7.58 -19.69 10.99
CA PHE A 55 7.21 -18.54 11.84
C PHE A 55 5.82 -18.73 12.45
N GLY A 56 4.80 -19.06 11.67
CA GLY A 56 3.45 -19.24 12.18
C GLY A 56 3.35 -20.36 13.23
N ARG A 57 4.01 -21.52 12.99
CA ARG A 57 4.04 -22.62 13.97
C ARG A 57 4.83 -22.24 15.24
N TRP A 58 5.93 -21.54 15.08
CA TRP A 58 6.73 -21.06 16.19
C TRP A 58 5.96 -20.05 17.04
N PHE A 59 5.27 -19.10 16.40
CA PHE A 59 4.42 -18.13 17.09
C PHE A 59 3.31 -18.83 17.88
N GLU A 60 2.56 -19.75 17.25
CA GLU A 60 1.51 -20.53 17.92
C GLU A 60 2.03 -21.32 19.14
N HIS A 61 3.30 -21.75 19.11
CA HIS A 61 3.91 -22.47 20.22
C HIS A 61 4.34 -21.54 21.35
N ILE A 62 5.10 -20.49 21.04
CA ILE A 62 5.69 -19.62 22.06
C ILE A 62 4.65 -18.70 22.73
N SER A 63 3.67 -18.20 21.95
CA SER A 63 2.63 -17.31 22.48
C SER A 63 1.62 -18.01 23.40
N ARG A 64 1.54 -19.35 23.34
CA ARG A 64 0.58 -20.13 24.14
C ARG A 64 0.78 -19.97 25.65
N ASP A 65 2.04 -19.94 26.07
CA ASP A 65 2.42 -19.87 27.47
C ASP A 65 2.64 -18.44 27.97
N MET A 66 2.52 -17.45 27.06
CA MET A 66 2.65 -16.04 27.37
C MET A 66 1.29 -15.44 27.78
N LYS A 67 1.30 -14.58 28.78
CA LYS A 67 0.12 -13.79 29.18
C LYS A 67 0.04 -12.54 28.32
N LEU A 68 -0.50 -12.67 27.11
CA LEU A 68 -0.75 -11.56 26.21
C LEU A 68 -2.22 -11.14 26.31
N ASP A 69 -2.49 -9.84 26.40
CA ASP A 69 -3.86 -9.31 26.38
C ASP A 69 -4.52 -9.54 25.03
N THR A 70 -3.75 -9.39 23.94
CA THR A 70 -4.13 -9.71 22.56
C THR A 70 -2.89 -9.88 21.68
N SER A 71 -3.10 -10.29 20.43
CA SER A 71 -2.05 -10.40 19.43
C SER A 71 -2.48 -9.84 18.08
N ILE A 72 -1.64 -9.02 17.46
CA ILE A 72 -1.88 -8.35 16.17
C ILE A 72 -0.93 -8.92 15.12
N ALA A 73 -1.46 -9.49 14.05
CA ALA A 73 -0.70 -9.97 12.92
C ALA A 73 -0.68 -8.92 11.80
N CYS A 74 0.53 -8.56 11.35
CA CYS A 74 0.76 -7.76 10.14
C CYS A 74 1.29 -8.63 8.98
N SER A 75 1.27 -9.95 9.15
CA SER A 75 1.70 -10.94 8.16
C SER A 75 0.86 -12.21 8.30
N LEU A 76 1.05 -13.17 7.42
CA LEU A 76 0.33 -14.45 7.45
C LEU A 76 0.73 -15.28 8.69
N THR A 77 0.13 -14.98 9.84
CA THR A 77 0.45 -15.57 11.15
C THR A 77 -0.80 -16.21 11.78
N PRO A 78 -1.14 -17.47 11.43
CA PRO A 78 -2.23 -18.18 12.07
C PRO A 78 -2.03 -18.26 13.59
N GLY A 79 -3.10 -18.01 14.34
CA GLY A 79 -3.07 -17.99 15.80
C GLY A 79 -3.13 -16.59 16.41
N ALA A 80 -2.89 -15.53 15.64
CA ALA A 80 -3.12 -14.18 16.08
C ALA A 80 -4.63 -13.88 16.20
N GLU A 81 -5.00 -13.05 17.18
CA GLU A 81 -6.39 -12.68 17.44
C GLU A 81 -6.90 -11.56 16.54
N ILE A 82 -6.00 -10.66 16.12
CA ILE A 82 -6.29 -9.55 15.23
C ILE A 82 -5.42 -9.74 13.98
N ASP A 83 -6.03 -9.68 12.80
CA ASP A 83 -5.31 -9.71 11.53
C ASP A 83 -5.43 -8.37 10.82
N CYS A 84 -4.31 -7.75 10.46
CA CYS A 84 -4.24 -6.58 9.60
C CYS A 84 -4.11 -7.03 8.15
N CYS A 85 -5.24 -7.18 7.47
CA CYS A 85 -5.33 -7.68 6.10
C CYS A 85 -4.92 -6.61 5.08
N GLY A 86 -3.69 -6.71 4.59
CA GLY A 86 -3.16 -5.86 3.52
C GLY A 86 -3.41 -6.41 2.11
N GLY A 87 -4.20 -7.48 1.97
CA GLY A 87 -4.55 -8.11 0.70
C GLY A 87 -4.82 -9.59 0.85
N THR A 88 -5.61 -10.18 -0.06
CA THR A 88 -5.95 -11.59 -0.07
C THR A 88 -5.29 -12.35 -1.22
N HIS A 89 -4.88 -13.59 -0.99
CA HIS A 89 -4.23 -14.37 -2.03
C HIS A 89 -5.20 -14.76 -3.16
N ILE A 90 -6.46 -15.05 -2.83
CA ILE A 90 -7.49 -15.32 -3.86
C ILE A 90 -7.74 -14.07 -4.71
N GLY A 91 -7.88 -12.89 -4.09
CA GLY A 91 -8.03 -11.62 -4.79
C GLY A 91 -6.87 -11.35 -5.75
N TYR A 92 -5.63 -11.55 -5.27
CA TYR A 92 -4.43 -11.44 -6.09
C TYR A 92 -4.45 -12.40 -7.29
N LEU A 93 -4.76 -13.69 -7.09
CA LEU A 93 -4.80 -14.67 -8.18
C LEU A 93 -5.87 -14.32 -9.22
N LYS A 94 -7.05 -13.90 -8.79
CA LYS A 94 -8.15 -13.47 -9.69
C LYS A 94 -7.73 -12.25 -10.51
N ALA A 95 -7.20 -11.22 -9.86
CA ALA A 95 -6.75 -10.00 -10.52
C ALA A 95 -5.62 -10.25 -11.53
N MET A 96 -4.71 -11.17 -11.20
CA MET A 96 -3.62 -11.58 -12.10
C MET A 96 -4.05 -12.62 -13.15
N LYS A 97 -5.32 -13.00 -13.20
CA LYS A 97 -5.88 -14.03 -14.10
C LYS A 97 -5.06 -15.33 -14.07
N ARG A 98 -4.68 -15.76 -12.85
CA ARG A 98 -3.79 -16.91 -12.65
C ARG A 98 -4.48 -18.02 -11.87
N SER A 99 -4.44 -19.24 -12.37
CA SER A 99 -4.93 -20.43 -11.65
C SER A 99 -4.02 -20.75 -10.46
N PRO A 100 -4.58 -21.21 -9.32
CA PRO A 100 -3.82 -21.54 -8.14
C PRO A 100 -2.99 -22.81 -8.32
N TRP A 101 -1.69 -22.73 -8.01
CA TRP A 101 -0.77 -23.84 -7.95
C TRP A 101 -0.76 -24.47 -6.55
N PHE A 102 -0.01 -25.55 -6.32
CA PHE A 102 -0.01 -26.23 -5.02
C PHE A 102 0.36 -25.28 -3.85
N TYR A 103 1.33 -24.41 -4.06
CA TYR A 103 1.72 -23.42 -3.07
C TYR A 103 0.64 -22.35 -2.82
N ASP A 104 -0.05 -21.92 -3.88
CA ASP A 104 -1.16 -20.97 -3.75
C ASP A 104 -2.30 -21.58 -2.93
N ARG A 105 -2.60 -22.87 -3.15
CA ARG A 105 -3.59 -23.60 -2.35
C ARG A 105 -3.21 -23.68 -0.87
N TRP A 106 -1.92 -23.92 -0.59
CA TRP A 106 -1.42 -23.90 0.78
C TRP A 106 -1.55 -22.51 1.40
N THR A 107 -1.19 -21.44 0.69
CA THR A 107 -1.33 -20.05 1.16
C THR A 107 -2.79 -19.73 1.47
N ILE A 108 -3.72 -20.06 0.56
CA ILE A 108 -5.16 -19.88 0.76
C ILE A 108 -5.66 -20.65 2.00
N ALA A 109 -5.20 -21.89 2.18
CA ALA A 109 -5.58 -22.68 3.36
C ALA A 109 -5.07 -22.05 4.66
N THR A 110 -3.87 -21.46 4.63
CA THR A 110 -3.28 -20.75 5.76
C THR A 110 -4.03 -19.46 6.08
N GLU A 111 -4.39 -18.68 5.05
CA GLU A 111 -5.25 -17.49 5.20
C GLU A 111 -6.63 -17.85 5.78
N ARG A 112 -7.26 -18.92 5.28
CA ARG A 112 -8.54 -19.40 5.83
C ARG A 112 -8.42 -19.75 7.30
N ARG A 113 -7.31 -20.40 7.71
CA ARG A 113 -7.06 -20.73 9.11
C ARG A 113 -6.87 -19.47 9.96
N LEU A 114 -6.13 -18.48 9.46
CA LEU A 114 -5.93 -17.19 10.13
C LEU A 114 -7.27 -16.47 10.30
N TYR A 115 -7.98 -16.21 9.21
CA TYR A 115 -9.23 -15.45 9.23
C TYR A 115 -10.35 -16.12 10.04
N SER A 116 -10.44 -17.45 10.01
CA SER A 116 -11.46 -18.16 10.81
C SER A 116 -11.23 -18.03 12.32
N ARG A 117 -9.96 -17.97 12.76
CA ARG A 117 -9.56 -17.88 14.17
C ARG A 117 -9.51 -16.45 14.69
N ALA A 118 -9.25 -15.49 13.83
CA ALA A 118 -9.19 -14.09 14.21
C ALA A 118 -10.52 -13.65 14.88
N LYS A 119 -10.40 -12.90 15.96
CA LYS A 119 -11.53 -12.21 16.62
C LYS A 119 -11.92 -10.97 15.82
N LEU A 120 -10.92 -10.28 15.25
CA LEU A 120 -11.07 -9.08 14.42
C LEU A 120 -10.15 -9.16 13.20
N ILE A 121 -10.67 -8.76 12.04
CA ILE A 121 -9.87 -8.55 10.84
C ILE A 121 -9.97 -7.09 10.43
N VAL A 122 -8.85 -6.41 10.40
CA VAL A 122 -8.70 -5.03 9.94
C VAL A 122 -8.42 -5.04 8.45
N ALA A 123 -9.42 -4.74 7.66
CA ALA A 123 -9.30 -4.61 6.21
C ALA A 123 -8.81 -3.19 5.84
N HIS A 124 -7.74 -3.08 5.06
CA HIS A 124 -7.15 -1.79 4.71
C HIS A 124 -7.95 -1.00 3.65
N ALA A 125 -9.01 -1.57 3.09
CA ALA A 125 -9.96 -0.93 2.17
C ALA A 125 -11.29 -1.71 2.15
N ASP A 126 -12.37 -1.07 1.71
CA ASP A 126 -13.67 -1.74 1.60
C ASP A 126 -13.63 -2.87 0.55
N ILE A 127 -12.82 -2.73 -0.50
CA ILE A 127 -12.58 -3.83 -1.46
C ILE A 127 -11.99 -5.07 -0.77
N MET A 128 -11.13 -4.91 0.24
CA MET A 128 -10.59 -6.04 1.01
C MET A 128 -11.67 -6.67 1.89
N LYS A 129 -12.55 -5.86 2.49
CA LYS A 129 -13.71 -6.35 3.23
C LYS A 129 -14.60 -7.22 2.33
N GLN A 130 -14.84 -6.79 1.09
CA GLN A 130 -15.57 -7.57 0.10
C GLN A 130 -14.87 -8.90 -0.22
N GLU A 131 -13.56 -8.89 -0.48
CA GLU A 131 -12.79 -10.10 -0.77
C GLU A 131 -12.82 -11.11 0.39
N LEU A 132 -12.68 -10.66 1.62
CA LEU A 132 -12.76 -11.50 2.81
C LEU A 132 -14.15 -12.16 2.93
N ARG A 133 -15.21 -11.43 2.67
CA ARG A 133 -16.57 -11.95 2.67
C ARG A 133 -16.79 -12.92 1.51
N ASP A 134 -16.49 -12.51 0.28
CA ASP A 134 -16.92 -13.20 -0.94
C ASP A 134 -16.02 -14.39 -1.28
N PHE A 135 -14.72 -14.35 -0.92
CA PHE A 135 -13.77 -15.41 -1.27
C PHE A 135 -13.43 -16.33 -0.11
N TYR A 136 -13.57 -15.85 1.12
CA TYR A 136 -13.24 -16.62 2.33
C TYR A 136 -14.45 -16.94 3.21
N GLY A 137 -15.61 -16.33 2.93
CA GLY A 137 -16.84 -16.57 3.69
C GLY A 137 -16.79 -16.04 5.13
N ILE A 138 -16.00 -14.98 5.37
CA ILE A 138 -15.84 -14.43 6.72
C ILE A 138 -17.07 -13.61 7.11
N ASN A 139 -17.56 -13.81 8.33
CA ASN A 139 -18.66 -13.03 8.89
C ASN A 139 -18.29 -11.53 8.87
N PRO A 140 -19.12 -10.65 8.24
CA PRO A 140 -18.89 -9.21 8.21
C PRO A 140 -18.68 -8.55 9.56
N ASP A 141 -19.26 -9.09 10.64
CA ASP A 141 -19.11 -8.56 12.01
C ASP A 141 -17.67 -8.69 12.55
N LYS A 142 -16.89 -9.63 12.01
CA LYS A 142 -15.46 -9.79 12.32
C LYS A 142 -14.57 -8.86 11.50
N ILE A 143 -15.10 -8.16 10.49
CA ILE A 143 -14.31 -7.37 9.57
C ILE A 143 -14.59 -5.89 9.78
N THR A 144 -13.56 -5.13 10.08
CA THR A 144 -13.64 -3.67 10.11
C THR A 144 -12.76 -3.07 9.02
N THR A 145 -13.27 -2.08 8.29
CA THR A 145 -12.44 -1.30 7.38
C THR A 145 -11.77 -0.18 8.15
N LEU A 146 -10.45 -0.26 8.29
CA LEU A 146 -9.60 0.81 8.79
C LEU A 146 -8.49 1.04 7.77
N TYR A 147 -8.58 2.16 7.06
CA TYR A 147 -7.54 2.53 6.09
C TYR A 147 -6.20 2.70 6.80
N PRO A 148 -5.08 2.29 6.18
CA PRO A 148 -3.76 2.48 6.78
C PRO A 148 -3.58 3.94 7.20
N PRO A 149 -2.99 4.18 8.37
CA PRO A 149 -2.69 5.54 8.80
C PRO A 149 -1.70 6.17 7.82
N LEU A 150 -1.94 7.43 7.51
CA LEU A 150 -1.16 8.14 6.51
C LEU A 150 -0.09 8.97 7.23
N THR A 151 1.03 8.35 7.59
CA THR A 151 2.25 9.09 7.89
C THR A 151 2.81 9.58 6.56
N ILE A 152 2.35 10.75 6.12
CA ILE A 152 2.76 11.29 4.83
C ILE A 152 3.99 12.15 5.04
N ASN A 153 5.07 11.74 4.41
CA ASN A 153 6.24 12.60 4.29
C ASN A 153 5.92 13.68 3.24
N THR A 154 5.67 14.90 3.72
CA THR A 154 5.59 16.11 2.88
C THR A 154 6.87 16.87 3.07
N GLN A 155 7.48 17.26 1.99
CA GLN A 155 8.62 18.16 2.02
C GLN A 155 8.17 19.53 1.54
N ASP A 156 8.08 20.49 2.44
CA ASP A 156 7.82 21.87 2.07
C ASP A 156 9.05 22.43 1.33
N THR A 157 8.78 23.12 0.26
CA THR A 157 9.82 23.75 -0.57
C THR A 157 9.23 24.98 -1.25
N ASP A 158 10.03 26.03 -1.32
CA ASP A 158 9.73 27.23 -2.10
C ASP A 158 10.10 27.07 -3.58
N GLN A 159 10.69 25.93 -3.96
CA GLN A 159 11.05 25.65 -5.35
C GLN A 159 9.81 25.53 -6.23
N THR A 160 9.88 26.17 -7.37
CA THR A 160 8.87 26.05 -8.42
C THR A 160 8.92 24.65 -9.06
N ARG A 161 7.85 24.27 -9.76
CA ARG A 161 7.81 23.00 -10.51
C ARG A 161 8.95 22.92 -11.53
N SER A 162 9.27 24.00 -12.21
CA SER A 162 10.38 24.07 -13.20
C SER A 162 11.75 23.86 -12.55
N GLU A 163 11.97 24.39 -11.35
CA GLU A 163 13.21 24.14 -10.61
C GLU A 163 13.33 22.69 -10.17
N LEU A 164 12.24 22.08 -9.70
CA LEU A 164 12.19 20.66 -9.34
C LEU A 164 12.40 19.78 -10.58
N ARG A 165 11.81 20.10 -11.74
CA ARG A 165 12.06 19.39 -12.99
C ARG A 165 13.52 19.43 -13.38
N ARG A 166 14.16 20.58 -13.26
CA ARG A 166 15.60 20.76 -13.51
C ARG A 166 16.44 19.92 -12.55
N HIS A 167 16.07 19.89 -11.26
CA HIS A 167 16.73 19.05 -10.23
C HIS A 167 16.71 17.57 -10.61
N PHE A 168 15.60 17.08 -11.11
CA PHE A 168 15.44 15.67 -11.54
C PHE A 168 15.79 15.42 -13.02
N HIS A 169 16.35 16.42 -13.72
CA HIS A 169 16.68 16.33 -15.18
C HIS A 169 15.46 15.97 -16.04
N LEU A 170 14.29 16.50 -15.69
CA LEU A 170 13.03 16.30 -16.40
C LEU A 170 12.74 17.47 -17.36
N PRO A 171 12.09 17.23 -18.51
CA PRO A 171 11.71 18.29 -19.44
C PRO A 171 10.62 19.18 -18.86
N ASP A 172 10.69 20.48 -19.19
CA ASP A 172 9.77 21.49 -18.66
C ASP A 172 8.53 21.69 -19.55
N ASP A 173 8.66 21.35 -20.83
CA ASP A 173 7.67 21.54 -21.90
C ASP A 173 6.72 20.35 -22.12
N LYS A 174 6.82 19.30 -21.28
CA LYS A 174 6.04 18.06 -21.44
C LYS A 174 5.08 17.84 -20.27
N THR A 175 4.02 17.07 -20.50
CA THR A 175 3.16 16.56 -19.42
C THR A 175 3.77 15.29 -18.84
N LEU A 176 4.06 15.30 -17.54
CA LEU A 176 4.81 14.26 -16.86
C LEU A 176 3.90 13.39 -15.98
N PHE A 177 3.89 12.10 -16.25
CA PHE A 177 3.13 11.09 -15.51
C PHE A 177 4.08 10.22 -14.69
N LEU A 178 4.09 10.40 -13.39
CA LEU A 178 4.95 9.64 -12.48
C LEU A 178 4.39 8.24 -12.23
N PHE A 179 5.21 7.23 -12.43
CA PHE A 179 4.92 5.83 -12.17
C PHE A 179 5.88 5.23 -11.14
N PRO A 180 5.59 5.32 -9.84
CA PRO A 180 6.40 4.70 -8.79
C PRO A 180 6.21 3.19 -8.79
N SER A 181 7.24 2.40 -9.13
CA SER A 181 7.09 0.96 -9.32
C SER A 181 8.31 0.12 -8.96
N SER A 182 8.12 -0.80 -8.02
CA SER A 182 9.03 -1.92 -7.75
C SER A 182 8.54 -3.25 -8.36
N SER A 183 7.28 -3.29 -8.86
CA SER A 183 6.62 -4.49 -9.41
C SER A 183 5.84 -4.14 -10.68
N HIS A 184 6.53 -3.96 -11.79
CA HIS A 184 5.99 -3.45 -13.05
C HIS A 184 4.76 -4.21 -13.55
N LYS A 185 4.81 -5.55 -13.56
CA LYS A 185 3.70 -6.37 -14.06
C LYS A 185 2.42 -6.14 -13.24
N ARG A 186 2.52 -6.18 -11.90
CA ARG A 186 1.37 -6.00 -11.00
C ARG A 186 0.84 -4.57 -11.06
N LYS A 187 1.73 -3.57 -11.17
CA LYS A 187 1.37 -2.14 -11.24
C LYS A 187 0.94 -1.67 -12.64
N GLY A 188 0.85 -2.59 -13.61
CA GLY A 188 0.26 -2.34 -14.92
C GLY A 188 1.17 -1.62 -15.91
N PHE A 189 2.50 -1.68 -15.72
CA PHE A 189 3.46 -1.08 -16.64
C PHE A 189 3.24 -1.48 -18.12
N PRO A 190 2.89 -2.74 -18.47
CA PRO A 190 2.66 -3.09 -19.88
C PRO A 190 1.57 -2.24 -20.55
N LEU A 191 0.46 -1.97 -19.85
CA LEU A 191 -0.62 -1.11 -20.39
C LEU A 191 -0.15 0.34 -20.55
N LEU A 192 0.56 0.87 -19.55
CA LEU A 192 1.11 2.23 -19.62
C LEU A 192 2.15 2.34 -20.74
N LYS A 193 3.09 1.39 -20.83
CA LYS A 193 4.08 1.35 -21.89
C LYS A 193 3.43 1.40 -23.27
N ASP A 194 2.44 0.53 -23.52
CA ASP A 194 1.73 0.48 -24.82
C ASP A 194 1.06 1.83 -25.17
N TYR A 195 0.49 2.52 -24.20
CA TYR A 195 -0.11 3.84 -24.37
C TYR A 195 0.97 4.90 -24.74
N PHE A 196 2.01 5.03 -23.91
CA PHE A 196 3.01 6.08 -24.09
C PHE A 196 3.86 5.87 -25.35
N GLU A 197 4.17 4.63 -25.73
CA GLU A 197 4.92 4.32 -26.95
C GLU A 197 4.18 4.75 -28.24
N LYS A 198 2.84 4.74 -28.22
CA LYS A 198 2.01 5.21 -29.34
C LYS A 198 1.85 6.72 -29.39
N GLY A 199 2.20 7.42 -28.32
CA GLY A 199 2.08 8.86 -28.19
C GLY A 199 3.08 9.64 -29.07
N ASN A 200 2.79 10.93 -29.28
CA ASN A 200 3.61 11.85 -30.06
C ASN A 200 4.81 12.47 -29.31
N GLY A 201 4.98 12.13 -28.03
CA GLY A 201 6.07 12.66 -27.19
C GLY A 201 5.73 13.90 -26.39
N GLU A 202 4.48 14.39 -26.44
CA GLU A 202 4.01 15.48 -25.56
C GLU A 202 3.77 15.02 -24.13
N GLU A 203 3.58 13.72 -23.93
CA GLU A 203 3.36 13.05 -22.66
C GLU A 203 4.48 12.08 -22.38
N LEU A 204 5.04 12.13 -21.18
CA LEU A 204 6.13 11.25 -20.76
C LEU A 204 5.78 10.48 -19.50
N LEU A 205 6.12 9.19 -19.51
CA LEU A 205 6.05 8.33 -18.33
C LEU A 205 7.36 8.39 -17.55
N ILE A 206 7.32 8.89 -16.34
CA ILE A 206 8.48 8.99 -15.45
C ILE A 206 8.48 7.79 -14.51
N VAL A 207 9.41 6.87 -14.72
CA VAL A 207 9.51 5.62 -13.94
C VAL A 207 10.47 5.80 -12.77
N ALA A 208 9.95 5.74 -11.53
CA ALA A 208 10.73 5.74 -10.32
C ALA A 208 10.73 4.35 -9.65
N GLY A 209 11.90 3.84 -9.24
CA GLY A 209 12.08 2.56 -8.59
C GLY A 209 12.82 1.54 -9.44
N ARG A 210 12.21 0.38 -9.72
CA ARG A 210 12.88 -0.66 -10.52
C ARG A 210 13.05 -0.21 -11.99
N PRO A 211 14.20 -0.50 -12.66
CA PRO A 211 14.36 -0.18 -14.06
C PRO A 211 13.36 -0.95 -14.95
N PRO A 212 12.78 -0.30 -15.96
CA PRO A 212 12.00 -0.99 -16.98
C PRO A 212 12.91 -1.91 -17.82
N LYS A 213 12.32 -2.98 -18.38
CA LYS A 213 13.06 -3.89 -19.27
C LYS A 213 13.01 -3.38 -20.70
N GLY A 214 14.20 -3.24 -21.31
CA GLY A 214 14.36 -2.77 -22.68
C GLY A 214 14.09 -1.28 -22.86
N GLU A 215 14.23 -0.79 -24.08
CA GLU A 215 13.90 0.58 -24.45
C GLU A 215 12.39 0.80 -24.41
N CYS A 216 11.98 1.96 -23.93
CA CYS A 216 10.60 2.37 -23.87
C CYS A 216 10.51 3.82 -24.39
N LYS A 217 9.87 4.01 -25.55
CA LYS A 217 9.65 5.33 -26.12
C LYS A 217 8.78 6.17 -25.20
N ASN A 218 9.03 7.47 -25.13
CA ASN A 218 8.30 8.42 -24.28
C ASN A 218 8.31 8.04 -22.78
N THR A 219 9.39 7.40 -22.33
CA THR A 219 9.57 6.97 -20.94
C THR A 219 10.95 7.39 -20.45
N LEU A 220 11.01 8.03 -19.29
CA LEU A 220 12.24 8.39 -18.60
C LEU A 220 12.36 7.60 -17.30
N TYR A 221 13.53 7.05 -17.05
CA TYR A 221 13.83 6.33 -15.83
C TYR A 221 14.69 7.18 -14.90
N VAL A 222 14.21 7.45 -13.69
CA VAL A 222 14.86 8.31 -12.69
C VAL A 222 15.50 7.51 -11.54
N GLY A 223 15.45 6.18 -11.56
CA GLY A 223 16.04 5.35 -10.52
C GLY A 223 15.17 5.23 -9.26
N TYR A 224 15.78 4.71 -8.19
CA TYR A 224 15.21 4.77 -6.86
C TYR A 224 15.39 6.18 -6.31
N CYS A 225 14.29 6.83 -5.94
CA CYS A 225 14.28 8.21 -5.49
C CYS A 225 14.03 8.27 -3.98
N ASN A 226 14.94 8.89 -3.24
CA ASN A 226 14.78 9.13 -1.80
C ASN A 226 13.98 10.42 -1.52
N GLU A 227 13.85 11.29 -2.54
CA GLU A 227 13.14 12.56 -2.48
C GLU A 227 11.78 12.48 -3.17
N MET A 228 11.04 11.39 -2.92
CA MET A 228 9.71 11.15 -3.54
C MET A 228 8.75 12.33 -3.38
N PRO A 229 8.68 13.04 -2.22
CA PRO A 229 7.84 14.24 -2.08
C PRO A 229 8.13 15.31 -3.12
N LEU A 230 9.39 15.59 -3.43
CA LEU A 230 9.79 16.57 -4.45
C LEU A 230 9.51 16.05 -5.86
N LEU A 231 9.72 14.75 -6.10
CA LEU A 231 9.44 14.13 -7.39
C LEU A 231 7.93 14.13 -7.72
N TYR A 232 7.04 13.93 -6.71
CA TYR A 232 5.61 14.14 -6.90
C TYR A 232 5.34 15.58 -7.38
N LYS A 233 5.86 16.60 -6.69
CA LYS A 233 5.68 18.01 -7.04
C LYS A 233 6.23 18.39 -8.41
N ALA A 234 7.28 17.72 -8.88
CA ALA A 234 7.86 17.92 -10.21
C ALA A 234 6.97 17.42 -11.35
N CYS A 235 6.13 16.40 -11.10
CA CYS A 235 5.26 15.80 -12.11
C CYS A 235 3.85 16.42 -12.09
N ASP A 236 3.12 16.27 -13.20
CA ASP A 236 1.74 16.77 -13.32
C ASP A 236 0.75 15.79 -12.72
N TYR A 237 1.00 14.50 -12.88
CA TYR A 237 0.13 13.42 -12.41
C TYR A 237 0.94 12.23 -11.91
N THR A 238 0.36 11.47 -10.99
CA THR A 238 0.84 10.13 -10.66
C THR A 238 -0.11 9.10 -11.25
N ILE A 239 0.44 8.10 -11.96
CA ILE A 239 -0.34 7.11 -12.69
C ILE A 239 -0.05 5.67 -12.22
N LEU A 240 -1.11 4.88 -11.99
CA LEU A 240 -1.02 3.45 -11.70
C LEU A 240 -2.13 2.70 -12.44
N ALA A 241 -1.75 1.67 -13.19
CA ALA A 241 -2.66 0.73 -13.84
C ALA A 241 -2.64 -0.64 -13.13
N SER A 242 -2.62 -0.63 -11.80
CA SER A 242 -2.43 -1.85 -11.00
C SER A 242 -3.58 -2.83 -11.21
N SER A 243 -3.24 -4.06 -11.56
CA SER A 243 -4.22 -5.17 -11.60
C SER A 243 -4.69 -5.56 -10.20
N TYR A 244 -3.83 -5.41 -9.19
CA TYR A 244 -4.12 -5.65 -7.79
C TYR A 244 -3.34 -4.71 -6.88
N GLU A 245 -4.04 -3.82 -6.21
CA GLU A 245 -3.45 -2.87 -5.26
C GLU A 245 -4.44 -2.67 -4.10
N PRO A 246 -4.33 -3.47 -3.03
CA PRO A 246 -5.29 -3.48 -1.92
C PRO A 246 -5.57 -2.12 -1.32
N PHE A 247 -4.52 -1.30 -1.15
CA PHE A 247 -4.69 0.09 -0.74
C PHE A 247 -3.97 1.05 -1.70
N GLY A 248 -2.63 1.02 -1.77
CA GLY A 248 -1.85 1.89 -2.66
C GLY A 248 -1.48 3.22 -2.01
N MET A 249 -0.52 3.19 -1.06
CA MET A 249 -0.02 4.37 -0.35
C MET A 249 0.43 5.51 -1.29
N VAL A 250 0.93 5.16 -2.47
CA VAL A 250 1.32 6.12 -3.53
C VAL A 250 0.25 7.17 -3.82
N GLY A 251 -1.04 6.81 -3.76
CA GLY A 251 -2.12 7.75 -4.02
C GLY A 251 -2.22 8.88 -2.99
N PRO A 252 -2.42 8.57 -1.70
CA PRO A 252 -2.42 9.57 -0.66
C PRO A 252 -1.12 10.37 -0.56
N GLU A 253 0.04 9.73 -0.76
CA GLU A 253 1.35 10.41 -0.80
C GLU A 253 1.41 11.44 -1.93
N SER A 254 1.00 11.06 -3.14
CA SER A 254 0.96 11.96 -4.30
C SER A 254 0.06 13.17 -4.06
N VAL A 255 -1.18 12.93 -3.62
CA VAL A 255 -2.16 14.00 -3.38
C VAL A 255 -1.72 14.94 -2.26
N ALA A 256 -1.11 14.41 -1.18
CA ALA A 256 -0.60 15.22 -0.08
C ALA A 256 0.59 16.11 -0.49
N ASN A 257 1.28 15.75 -1.55
CA ASN A 257 2.34 16.56 -2.17
C ASN A 257 1.83 17.45 -3.34
N GLY A 258 0.51 17.56 -3.50
CA GLY A 258 -0.12 18.47 -4.48
C GLY A 258 -0.23 17.90 -5.89
N THR A 259 -0.03 16.59 -6.09
CA THR A 259 -0.07 15.95 -7.40
C THR A 259 -1.27 15.01 -7.52
N PRO A 260 -2.23 15.29 -8.41
CA PRO A 260 -3.41 14.46 -8.61
C PRO A 260 -3.05 13.10 -9.23
N VAL A 261 -3.97 12.14 -9.11
CA VAL A 261 -3.73 10.76 -9.51
C VAL A 261 -4.64 10.28 -10.63
N ILE A 262 -4.11 9.41 -11.49
CA ILE A 262 -4.82 8.69 -12.55
C ILE A 262 -4.65 7.20 -12.29
N PHE A 263 -5.67 6.59 -11.73
CA PHE A 263 -5.54 5.24 -11.18
C PHE A 263 -6.56 4.27 -11.75
N GLY A 264 -6.16 3.00 -11.82
CA GLY A 264 -7.13 1.93 -12.01
C GLY A 264 -8.22 1.97 -10.94
N GLU A 265 -9.47 1.75 -11.35
CA GLU A 265 -10.66 1.82 -10.47
C GLU A 265 -10.61 0.87 -9.25
N ASN A 266 -9.82 -0.22 -9.33
CA ASN A 266 -9.67 -1.24 -8.29
C ASN A 266 -8.54 -0.96 -7.29
N ILE A 267 -8.03 0.26 -7.22
CA ILE A 267 -7.01 0.65 -6.24
C ILE A 267 -7.70 1.17 -4.98
N GLY A 268 -7.46 0.52 -3.84
CA GLY A 268 -8.20 0.77 -2.59
C GLY A 268 -8.14 2.22 -2.08
N CYS A 269 -7.03 2.95 -2.27
CA CYS A 269 -6.94 4.35 -1.84
C CYS A 269 -7.90 5.29 -2.60
N CYS A 270 -8.43 4.87 -3.75
CA CYS A 270 -9.48 5.62 -4.43
C CYS A 270 -10.74 5.81 -3.56
N GLU A 271 -10.95 4.97 -2.55
CA GLU A 271 -12.06 5.11 -1.60
C GLU A 271 -11.93 6.35 -0.70
N ILE A 272 -10.71 6.85 -0.50
CA ILE A 272 -10.43 7.98 0.40
C ILE A 272 -9.89 9.24 -0.30
N ILE A 273 -9.54 9.18 -1.56
CA ILE A 273 -9.11 10.33 -2.35
C ILE A 273 -10.34 11.00 -2.97
N ASP A 274 -10.49 12.32 -2.80
CA ASP A 274 -11.57 13.10 -3.40
C ASP A 274 -11.54 13.00 -4.93
N ARG A 275 -12.72 13.02 -5.56
CA ARG A 275 -12.85 13.00 -7.04
C ARG A 275 -12.20 14.21 -7.71
N LYS A 276 -12.04 15.33 -7.00
CA LYS A 276 -11.32 16.51 -7.50
C LYS A 276 -9.80 16.29 -7.60
N ALA A 277 -9.29 15.25 -6.95
CA ALA A 277 -7.86 14.93 -6.95
C ALA A 277 -7.55 13.64 -7.73
N ARG A 278 -8.55 13.00 -8.34
CA ARG A 278 -8.35 11.75 -9.06
C ARG A 278 -9.22 11.60 -10.30
N VAL A 279 -8.66 10.89 -11.27
CA VAL A 279 -9.41 10.26 -12.37
C VAL A 279 -9.19 8.75 -12.28
N THR A 280 -10.20 7.97 -12.58
CA THR A 280 -10.09 6.50 -12.58
C THR A 280 -10.42 5.93 -13.95
N PHE A 281 -9.83 4.78 -14.28
CA PHE A 281 -10.04 4.08 -15.53
C PHE A 281 -10.08 2.56 -15.33
N ASN A 282 -10.68 1.84 -16.27
CA ASN A 282 -10.70 0.38 -16.26
C ASN A 282 -9.36 -0.17 -16.79
N VAL A 283 -8.61 -0.87 -15.94
CA VAL A 283 -7.29 -1.42 -16.29
C VAL A 283 -7.33 -2.56 -17.32
N SER A 284 -8.50 -3.11 -17.60
CA SER A 284 -8.69 -4.13 -18.64
C SER A 284 -9.02 -3.56 -20.01
N ASP A 285 -9.16 -2.23 -20.10
CA ASP A 285 -9.56 -1.51 -21.30
C ASP A 285 -8.59 -0.36 -21.61
N ALA A 286 -7.84 -0.49 -22.69
CA ALA A 286 -6.87 0.51 -23.13
C ALA A 286 -7.53 1.82 -23.56
N GLU A 287 -8.75 1.76 -24.11
CA GLU A 287 -9.51 2.95 -24.52
C GLU A 287 -9.97 3.75 -23.29
N SER A 288 -10.28 3.06 -22.20
CA SER A 288 -10.60 3.72 -20.92
C SER A 288 -9.43 4.54 -20.39
N LEU A 289 -8.19 4.03 -20.47
CA LEU A 289 -6.98 4.79 -20.13
C LEU A 289 -6.80 6.01 -21.04
N ALA A 290 -6.92 5.83 -22.35
CA ALA A 290 -6.79 6.92 -23.32
C ALA A 290 -7.84 8.01 -23.11
N SER A 291 -9.10 7.61 -22.82
CA SER A 291 -10.18 8.53 -22.48
C SER A 291 -9.92 9.31 -21.21
N ALA A 292 -9.43 8.66 -20.16
CA ALA A 292 -9.07 9.29 -18.90
C ALA A 292 -7.98 10.36 -19.07
N ILE A 293 -6.94 10.06 -19.85
CA ILE A 293 -5.87 11.03 -20.16
C ILE A 293 -6.38 12.17 -21.05
N SER A 294 -7.21 11.88 -22.05
CA SER A 294 -7.83 12.89 -22.90
C SER A 294 -8.72 13.84 -22.10
N GLN A 295 -9.47 13.35 -21.13
CA GLN A 295 -10.27 14.17 -20.21
C GLN A 295 -9.40 15.17 -19.46
N LEU A 296 -8.22 14.73 -18.99
CA LEU A 296 -7.28 15.60 -18.27
C LEU A 296 -6.65 16.67 -19.16
N LYS A 297 -6.46 16.41 -20.46
CA LYS A 297 -6.03 17.43 -21.42
C LYS A 297 -7.09 18.52 -21.59
N ALA A 298 -8.36 18.13 -21.67
CA ALA A 298 -9.48 19.06 -21.82
C ALA A 298 -9.80 19.81 -20.53
N SER A 299 -9.63 19.17 -19.37
CA SER A 299 -9.90 19.71 -18.04
C SER A 299 -8.87 19.24 -17.03
N PRO A 300 -7.71 19.89 -16.95
CA PRO A 300 -6.63 19.51 -16.03
C PRO A 300 -7.06 19.58 -14.57
N LEU A 301 -6.69 18.56 -13.79
CA LEU A 301 -6.84 18.61 -12.34
C LEU A 301 -5.73 19.47 -11.74
N THR A 302 -6.12 20.46 -10.95
CA THR A 302 -5.18 21.30 -10.21
C THR A 302 -5.54 21.27 -8.74
N LEU A 303 -4.56 20.88 -7.91
CA LEU A 303 -4.75 20.84 -6.46
C LEU A 303 -4.21 22.12 -5.82
N THR A 304 -4.93 22.62 -4.83
CA THR A 304 -4.53 23.80 -4.04
C THR A 304 -4.38 23.43 -2.56
N PRO A 305 -3.43 24.02 -1.84
CA PRO A 305 -3.33 23.82 -0.40
C PRO A 305 -4.58 24.31 0.35
N PRO A 306 -4.91 23.74 1.52
CA PRO A 306 -4.24 22.59 2.13
C PRO A 306 -4.66 21.27 1.45
N TYR A 307 -3.70 20.46 1.03
CA TYR A 307 -3.97 19.21 0.28
C TYR A 307 -4.73 18.17 1.10
N THR A 308 -4.79 18.31 2.42
CA THR A 308 -5.59 17.45 3.31
C THR A 308 -7.09 17.50 3.00
N GLN A 309 -7.59 18.57 2.34
CA GLN A 309 -8.99 18.68 1.90
C GLN A 309 -9.41 17.62 0.89
N TYR A 310 -8.46 17.03 0.15
CA TYR A 310 -8.71 16.00 -0.85
C TYR A 310 -8.78 14.59 -0.28
N ARG A 311 -8.79 14.47 1.04
CA ARG A 311 -8.88 13.19 1.74
C ARG A 311 -10.22 13.06 2.47
N ALA A 312 -10.86 11.89 2.35
CA ALA A 312 -12.10 11.61 3.05
C ALA A 312 -11.91 11.66 4.58
N LYS A 313 -12.88 12.21 5.31
CA LYS A 313 -12.89 12.29 6.77
C LYS A 313 -12.72 10.94 7.47
N LYS A 314 -13.15 9.84 6.82
CA LYS A 314 -12.99 8.46 7.32
C LYS A 314 -11.55 7.96 7.33
N SER A 315 -10.61 8.63 6.63
CA SER A 315 -9.20 8.26 6.66
C SER A 315 -8.54 8.88 7.88
N ARG A 316 -8.00 8.05 8.77
CA ARG A 316 -7.34 8.53 9.98
C ARG A 316 -5.98 9.14 9.65
N ALA A 317 -5.67 10.26 10.31
CA ALA A 317 -4.40 10.97 10.07
C ALA A 317 -3.27 10.38 10.91
N SER A 318 -3.56 9.88 12.12
CA SER A 318 -2.54 9.42 13.04
C SER A 318 -2.57 7.90 13.23
N VAL A 319 -1.38 7.33 13.43
CA VAL A 319 -1.19 5.92 13.77
C VAL A 319 -1.80 5.64 15.13
N ARG A 320 -1.69 6.57 16.07
CA ARG A 320 -2.27 6.50 17.41
C ARG A 320 -3.78 6.27 17.36
N GLU A 321 -4.54 7.12 16.65
CA GLU A 321 -5.99 6.96 16.49
C GLU A 321 -6.36 5.62 15.82
N HIS A 322 -5.51 5.15 14.91
CA HIS A 322 -5.71 3.87 14.25
C HIS A 322 -5.56 2.70 15.24
N VAL A 323 -4.55 2.72 16.10
CA VAL A 323 -4.31 1.71 17.13
C VAL A 323 -5.40 1.76 18.20
N GLU A 324 -5.76 2.95 18.69
CA GLU A 324 -6.86 3.14 19.65
C GLU A 324 -8.16 2.51 19.14
N GLU A 325 -8.48 2.70 17.86
CA GLU A 325 -9.68 2.10 17.25
C GLU A 325 -9.58 0.58 17.16
N ILE A 326 -8.42 0.01 16.83
CA ILE A 326 -8.22 -1.44 16.84
C ILE A 326 -8.44 -2.00 18.26
N LEU A 327 -7.81 -1.40 19.28
CA LEU A 327 -7.91 -1.85 20.67
C LEU A 327 -9.32 -1.69 21.23
N ARG A 328 -10.02 -0.59 20.89
CA ARG A 328 -11.42 -0.37 21.29
C ARG A 328 -12.34 -1.46 20.74
N ARG A 329 -12.11 -1.94 19.53
CA ARG A 329 -12.94 -3.00 18.92
C ARG A 329 -12.75 -4.37 19.55
N VAL A 330 -11.65 -4.60 20.23
CA VAL A 330 -11.41 -5.81 21.01
C VAL A 330 -11.57 -5.57 22.53
N GLN A 331 -12.12 -4.42 22.91
CA GLN A 331 -12.45 -4.06 24.30
C GLN A 331 -11.23 -3.98 25.24
N LEU A 332 -10.08 -3.61 24.73
CA LEU A 332 -8.86 -3.39 25.53
C LEU A 332 -8.68 -1.94 25.99
N VAL A 333 -9.45 -1.02 25.45
CA VAL A 333 -9.57 0.39 25.87
C VAL A 333 -11.04 0.80 25.86
N PRO A 334 -11.47 1.77 26.72
CA PRO A 334 -12.85 2.23 26.81
C PRO A 334 -13.36 2.89 25.51
#